data_4e1c0c05ceeb618687fcc96e7931c4cb
#
_entry.id   4e1c0c05ceeb618687fcc96e7931c4cb
#
_cell.length_a   1.000
_cell.length_b   1.000
_cell.length_c   1.000
_cell.angle_alpha   90.00
_cell.angle_beta   90.00
_cell.angle_gamma   90.00
#
_symmetry.space_group_name_H-M   'P 1'
#
loop_
_entity.id
_entity.type
_entity.pdbx_description
1 polymer ?
#
loop_
_entity_poly.entity_id
_entity_poly.type
_entity_poly.pdbx_seq_one_letter_code
_entity_poly.pdbx_strand_id
1 'polypeptide(L)'
;MLELKQISKRFGDKQILSDFNLLVPEKQIVAIVGPSGGGKTTLLRMLAGLETIDSGQIVYNGENLPLDALEKRNLLGFVFQDFQLFPHLSVMENLILSPIKTMNMTKEEASKKAMSLLERLGLEQHADAYPFSLSGGQKQRVALARAMMIDPEIIGYDEPTSALDPELRLEVEKLILQNRELGMTQIVVTHDIPFAEAIADVLLKVESK
;
A
#
# COMPACT_ATOMS: atom_id res chain seq x y z
N MET A 1 12.14 10.67 2.48
CA MET A 1 12.93 9.66 1.73
C MET A 1 13.12 8.42 2.59
N LEU A 2 12.85 7.22 2.05
CA LEU A 2 13.03 5.94 2.74
C LEU A 2 14.20 5.17 2.07
N GLU A 3 15.13 4.67 2.89
CA GLU A 3 16.21 3.80 2.42
C GLU A 3 16.18 2.47 3.20
N LEU A 4 16.23 1.39 2.47
CA LEU A 4 16.42 0.04 2.99
C LEU A 4 17.85 -0.39 2.66
N LYS A 5 18.61 -0.82 3.65
CA LYS A 5 20.02 -1.22 3.52
C LYS A 5 20.20 -2.65 3.98
N GLN A 6 20.61 -3.52 3.07
CA GLN A 6 20.95 -4.92 3.33
C GLN A 6 19.83 -5.69 4.06
N ILE A 7 18.57 -5.42 3.68
CA ILE A 7 17.41 -6.08 4.29
C ILE A 7 17.42 -7.56 3.93
N SER A 8 17.33 -8.40 4.94
CA SER A 8 17.21 -9.84 4.76
C SER A 8 16.00 -10.39 5.51
N LYS A 9 15.36 -11.41 4.91
CA LYS A 9 14.20 -12.10 5.44
C LYS A 9 14.21 -13.57 5.08
N ARG A 10 13.91 -14.43 6.07
CA ARG A 10 13.76 -15.89 5.91
C ARG A 10 12.42 -16.34 6.49
N PHE A 11 11.89 -17.42 5.93
CA PHE A 11 10.81 -18.21 6.53
C PHE A 11 11.29 -19.67 6.66
N GLY A 12 11.60 -20.08 7.87
CA GLY A 12 12.28 -21.37 8.10
C GLY A 12 13.62 -21.40 7.35
N ASP A 13 13.80 -22.41 6.49
CA ASP A 13 15.02 -22.56 5.68
C ASP A 13 15.00 -21.75 4.37
N LYS A 14 13.87 -21.18 4.00
CA LYS A 14 13.72 -20.45 2.75
C LYS A 14 14.13 -18.99 2.89
N GLN A 15 15.20 -18.59 2.16
CA GLN A 15 15.59 -17.18 2.03
C GLN A 15 14.64 -16.49 1.07
N ILE A 16 14.01 -15.40 1.52
CA ILE A 16 13.08 -14.60 0.71
C ILE A 16 13.77 -13.36 0.16
N LEU A 17 14.45 -12.61 1.03
CA LEU A 17 15.28 -11.46 0.67
C LEU A 17 16.66 -11.65 1.26
N SER A 18 17.71 -11.28 0.52
CA SER A 18 19.10 -11.31 0.97
C SER A 18 19.80 -10.03 0.55
N ASP A 19 20.25 -9.28 1.55
CA ASP A 19 21.01 -8.03 1.37
C ASP A 19 20.31 -7.05 0.41
N PHE A 20 18.98 -7.01 0.47
CA PHE A 20 18.16 -6.20 -0.42
C PHE A 20 18.32 -4.71 -0.09
N ASN A 21 18.54 -3.90 -1.12
CA ASN A 21 18.65 -2.46 -1.00
C ASN A 21 17.56 -1.78 -1.82
N LEU A 22 16.95 -0.73 -1.26
CA LEU A 22 15.93 0.05 -1.92
C LEU A 22 16.03 1.51 -1.48
N LEU A 23 15.97 2.41 -2.44
CA LEU A 23 15.77 3.84 -2.21
C LEU A 23 14.39 4.24 -2.71
N VAL A 24 13.59 4.84 -1.84
CA VAL A 24 12.28 5.40 -2.17
C VAL A 24 12.36 6.91 -2.00
N PRO A 25 12.51 7.67 -3.09
CA PRO A 25 12.48 9.13 -3.03
C PRO A 25 11.10 9.63 -2.65
N GLU A 26 11.04 10.82 -2.03
CA GLU A 26 9.77 11.45 -1.70
C GLU A 26 8.98 11.86 -2.94
N LYS A 27 7.67 11.76 -2.85
CA LYS A 27 6.72 12.20 -3.90
C LYS A 27 6.92 11.51 -5.25
N GLN A 28 7.49 10.33 -5.24
CA GLN A 28 7.71 9.51 -6.43
C GLN A 28 7.01 8.15 -6.31
N ILE A 29 6.80 7.53 -7.46
CA ILE A 29 6.33 6.17 -7.58
C ILE A 29 7.54 5.26 -7.84
N VAL A 30 7.82 4.37 -6.90
CA VAL A 30 8.81 3.30 -7.08
C VAL A 30 8.07 2.02 -7.42
N ALA A 31 8.24 1.54 -8.65
CA ALA A 31 7.69 0.24 -9.06
C ALA A 31 8.75 -0.85 -8.92
N ILE A 32 8.38 -1.94 -8.26
CA ILE A 32 9.22 -3.14 -8.08
C ILE A 32 8.59 -4.27 -8.86
N VAL A 33 9.28 -4.69 -9.92
CA VAL A 33 8.80 -5.73 -10.83
C VAL A 33 9.65 -6.99 -10.72
N GLY A 34 9.03 -8.13 -10.96
CA GLY A 34 9.70 -9.41 -10.95
C GLY A 34 8.73 -10.58 -10.88
N PRO A 35 9.21 -11.81 -10.98
CA PRO A 35 8.38 -13.01 -10.96
C PRO A 35 7.68 -13.19 -9.61
N SER A 36 6.60 -13.98 -9.61
CA SER A 36 5.92 -14.41 -8.38
C SER A 36 6.89 -15.16 -7.47
N GLY A 37 6.80 -14.91 -6.16
CA GLY A 37 7.72 -15.52 -5.17
C GLY A 37 9.05 -14.78 -5.00
N GLY A 38 9.31 -13.68 -5.72
CA GLY A 38 10.52 -12.85 -5.57
C GLY A 38 10.58 -11.98 -4.32
N GLY A 39 9.70 -12.17 -3.34
CA GLY A 39 9.72 -11.44 -2.05
C GLY A 39 9.06 -10.05 -2.07
N LYS A 40 8.48 -9.62 -3.19
CA LYS A 40 7.90 -8.28 -3.36
C LYS A 40 6.79 -7.98 -2.34
N THR A 41 5.79 -8.86 -2.24
CA THR A 41 4.71 -8.76 -1.23
C THR A 41 5.26 -8.80 0.19
N THR A 42 6.27 -9.66 0.46
CA THR A 42 6.92 -9.74 1.76
C THR A 42 7.60 -8.40 2.11
N LEU A 43 8.27 -7.78 1.15
CA LEU A 43 8.87 -6.46 1.32
C LEU A 43 7.84 -5.40 1.73
N LEU A 44 6.71 -5.31 1.01
CA LEU A 44 5.64 -4.38 1.37
C LEU A 44 5.04 -4.68 2.75
N ARG A 45 4.84 -5.96 3.09
CA ARG A 45 4.35 -6.37 4.42
C ARG A 45 5.30 -5.96 5.54
N MET A 46 6.62 -6.11 5.33
CA MET A 46 7.61 -5.63 6.29
C MET A 46 7.54 -4.11 6.48
N LEU A 47 7.42 -3.35 5.39
CA LEU A 47 7.29 -1.89 5.47
C LEU A 47 5.98 -1.43 6.13
N ALA A 48 4.92 -2.23 6.02
CA ALA A 48 3.64 -1.98 6.69
C ALA A 48 3.61 -2.47 8.17
N GLY A 49 4.71 -3.03 8.69
CA GLY A 49 4.75 -3.62 10.02
C GLY A 49 3.92 -4.91 10.18
N LEU A 50 3.52 -5.53 9.07
CA LEU A 50 2.75 -6.78 9.05
C LEU A 50 3.64 -8.03 9.05
N GLU A 51 4.94 -7.83 8.91
CA GLU A 51 5.94 -8.89 8.90
C GLU A 51 7.26 -8.34 9.49
N THR A 52 7.98 -9.17 10.21
CA THR A 52 9.26 -8.81 10.83
C THR A 52 10.40 -8.78 9.80
N ILE A 53 11.40 -7.96 10.05
CA ILE A 53 12.67 -7.92 9.32
C ILE A 53 13.71 -8.64 10.16
N ASP A 54 14.47 -9.58 9.57
CA ASP A 54 15.43 -10.38 10.31
C ASP A 54 16.77 -9.63 10.50
N SER A 55 17.22 -8.88 9.48
CA SER A 55 18.42 -8.07 9.55
C SER A 55 18.41 -6.95 8.50
N GLY A 56 19.31 -5.97 8.70
CA GLY A 56 19.47 -4.81 7.84
C GLY A 56 19.22 -3.50 8.58
N GLN A 57 19.09 -2.42 7.83
CA GLN A 57 18.84 -1.08 8.37
C GLN A 57 17.74 -0.39 7.57
N ILE A 58 16.90 0.35 8.29
CA ILE A 58 15.89 1.22 7.69
C ILE A 58 16.25 2.65 8.07
N VAL A 59 16.40 3.51 7.07
CA VAL A 59 16.63 4.93 7.27
C VAL A 59 15.45 5.69 6.69
N TYR A 60 14.78 6.48 7.52
CA TYR A 60 13.69 7.34 7.10
C TYR A 60 13.99 8.80 7.43
N ASN A 61 13.98 9.66 6.41
CA ASN A 61 14.35 11.08 6.51
C ASN A 61 15.68 11.34 7.23
N GLY A 62 16.68 10.46 6.98
CA GLY A 62 18.02 10.53 7.57
C GLY A 62 18.15 9.91 8.96
N GLU A 63 17.07 9.44 9.55
CA GLU A 63 17.07 8.78 10.87
C GLU A 63 17.02 7.26 10.72
N ASN A 64 17.88 6.54 11.46
CA ASN A 64 17.79 5.10 11.56
C ASN A 64 16.54 4.72 12.37
N LEU A 65 15.66 3.93 11.77
CA LEU A 65 14.51 3.36 12.46
C LEU A 65 14.86 1.98 13.02
N PRO A 66 14.53 1.68 14.29
CA PRO A 66 14.55 0.32 14.79
C PRO A 66 13.63 -0.57 13.93
N LEU A 67 14.05 -1.83 13.69
CA LEU A 67 13.30 -2.75 12.81
C LEU A 67 11.88 -3.05 13.31
N ASP A 68 11.66 -2.96 14.62
CA ASP A 68 10.36 -3.10 15.28
C ASP A 68 9.53 -1.80 15.32
N ALA A 69 10.10 -0.67 14.93
CA ALA A 69 9.39 0.61 14.95
C ALA A 69 8.32 0.72 13.84
N LEU A 70 8.44 -0.07 12.78
CA LEU A 70 7.49 -0.03 11.65
C LEU A 70 6.07 -0.41 12.07
N GLU A 71 5.91 -1.37 12.98
CA GLU A 71 4.60 -1.77 13.52
C GLU A 71 3.85 -0.61 14.21
N LYS A 72 4.60 0.34 14.78
CA LYS A 72 4.03 1.46 15.58
C LYS A 72 3.89 2.76 14.80
N ARG A 73 4.49 2.85 13.63
CA ARG A 73 4.67 4.15 12.93
C ARG A 73 3.72 4.35 11.75
N ASN A 74 2.77 3.54 11.45
CA ASN A 74 1.87 3.74 10.30
C ASN A 74 2.59 4.26 9.03
N LEU A 75 3.87 3.89 8.85
CA LEU A 75 4.72 4.44 7.79
C LEU A 75 4.13 4.17 6.41
N LEU A 76 3.58 2.98 6.22
CA LEU A 76 3.03 2.54 4.95
C LEU A 76 1.56 2.13 5.10
N GLY A 77 0.70 2.81 4.34
CA GLY A 77 -0.68 2.36 4.10
C GLY A 77 -0.70 1.27 3.03
N PHE A 78 -1.25 0.10 3.35
CA PHE A 78 -1.18 -1.09 2.51
C PHE A 78 -2.48 -1.30 1.73
N VAL A 79 -2.38 -1.39 0.41
CA VAL A 79 -3.47 -1.77 -0.51
C VAL A 79 -3.21 -3.20 -0.99
N PHE A 80 -4.03 -4.14 -0.52
CA PHE A 80 -3.89 -5.56 -0.81
C PHE A 80 -4.39 -5.92 -2.22
N GLN A 81 -3.83 -6.96 -2.81
CA GLN A 81 -4.15 -7.47 -4.15
C GLN A 81 -5.65 -7.80 -4.32
N ASP A 82 -6.28 -8.40 -3.29
CA ASP A 82 -7.69 -8.80 -3.24
C ASP A 82 -8.55 -7.82 -2.43
N PHE A 83 -8.06 -6.57 -2.26
CA PHE A 83 -8.64 -5.47 -1.50
C PHE A 83 -8.83 -5.74 0.00
N GLN A 84 -9.04 -6.98 0.42
CA GLN A 84 -9.28 -7.44 1.80
C GLN A 84 -10.26 -6.57 2.59
N LEU A 85 -11.34 -6.15 1.93
CA LEU A 85 -12.44 -5.46 2.60
C LEU A 85 -13.22 -6.44 3.48
N PHE A 86 -13.62 -5.99 4.66
CA PHE A 86 -14.49 -6.78 5.54
C PHE A 86 -15.89 -6.88 4.92
N PRO A 87 -16.33 -8.07 4.46
CA PRO A 87 -17.54 -8.18 3.65
C PRO A 87 -18.84 -7.91 4.43
N HIS A 88 -18.79 -8.03 5.76
CA HIS A 88 -19.91 -7.81 6.68
C HIS A 88 -19.98 -6.38 7.24
N LEU A 89 -19.03 -5.52 6.84
CA LEU A 89 -19.01 -4.11 7.20
C LEU A 89 -19.33 -3.25 5.97
N SER A 90 -20.01 -2.14 6.19
CA SER A 90 -20.22 -1.13 5.15
C SER A 90 -18.88 -0.49 4.72
N VAL A 91 -18.87 0.29 3.65
CA VAL A 91 -17.70 1.09 3.23
C VAL A 91 -17.25 2.00 4.37
N MET A 92 -18.17 2.76 4.96
CA MET A 92 -17.86 3.63 6.10
C MET A 92 -17.22 2.85 7.25
N GLU A 93 -17.81 1.74 7.64
CA GLU A 93 -17.31 0.90 8.74
C GLU A 93 -15.92 0.30 8.43
N ASN A 94 -15.66 -0.10 7.17
CA ASN A 94 -14.33 -0.54 6.73
C ASN A 94 -13.26 0.54 6.91
N LEU A 95 -13.61 1.81 6.70
CA LEU A 95 -12.68 2.93 6.82
C LEU A 95 -12.41 3.29 8.29
N ILE A 96 -13.45 3.42 9.10
CA ILE A 96 -13.33 3.97 10.47
C ILE A 96 -12.81 2.96 11.49
N LEU A 97 -12.84 1.66 11.19
CA LEU A 97 -12.51 0.60 12.14
C LEU A 97 -11.10 0.76 12.72
N SER A 98 -10.09 0.89 11.85
CA SER A 98 -8.69 1.01 12.28
C SER A 98 -8.43 2.30 13.06
N PRO A 99 -8.79 3.51 12.58
CA PRO A 99 -8.55 4.75 13.33
C PRO A 99 -9.17 4.75 14.73
N ILE A 100 -10.37 4.21 14.88
CA ILE A 100 -11.03 4.12 16.20
C ILE A 100 -10.27 3.16 17.12
N LYS A 101 -9.79 2.02 16.59
CA LYS A 101 -9.15 0.97 17.41
C LYS A 101 -7.69 1.25 17.73
N THR A 102 -6.95 1.87 16.81
CA THR A 102 -5.48 2.00 16.91
C THR A 102 -4.99 3.42 17.13
N MET A 103 -5.79 4.45 16.74
CA MET A 103 -5.41 5.86 16.84
C MET A 103 -6.22 6.63 17.88
N ASN A 104 -7.10 5.94 18.62
CA ASN A 104 -8.00 6.53 19.63
C ASN A 104 -8.90 7.66 19.07
N MET A 105 -9.18 7.67 17.76
CA MET A 105 -10.12 8.63 17.19
C MET A 105 -11.54 8.32 17.67
N THR A 106 -12.31 9.37 17.92
CA THR A 106 -13.74 9.23 18.13
C THR A 106 -14.42 8.77 16.84
N LYS A 107 -15.59 8.14 16.95
CA LYS A 107 -16.36 7.71 15.77
C LYS A 107 -16.72 8.91 14.88
N GLU A 108 -17.01 10.06 15.47
CA GLU A 108 -17.36 11.28 14.74
C GLU A 108 -16.16 11.81 13.91
N GLU A 109 -14.98 11.92 14.51
CA GLU A 109 -13.75 12.34 13.83
C GLU A 109 -13.39 11.38 12.70
N ALA A 110 -13.41 10.07 12.98
CA ALA A 110 -13.12 9.05 11.98
C ALA A 110 -14.12 9.07 10.82
N SER A 111 -15.43 9.25 11.10
CA SER A 111 -16.46 9.33 10.07
C SER A 111 -16.31 10.58 9.20
N LYS A 112 -15.98 11.73 9.80
CA LYS A 112 -15.73 12.97 9.06
C LYS A 112 -14.54 12.84 8.12
N LYS A 113 -13.44 12.25 8.60
CA LYS A 113 -12.25 11.96 7.79
C LYS A 113 -12.57 10.98 6.66
N ALA A 114 -13.25 9.88 6.98
CA ALA A 114 -13.66 8.88 6.00
C ALA A 114 -14.53 9.48 4.90
N MET A 115 -15.53 10.31 5.24
CA MET A 115 -16.37 10.97 4.25
C MET A 115 -15.57 11.88 3.32
N SER A 116 -14.64 12.69 3.86
CA SER A 116 -13.76 13.52 3.04
C SER A 116 -12.89 12.71 2.07
N LEU A 117 -12.40 11.53 2.48
CA LEU A 117 -11.66 10.63 1.58
C LEU A 117 -12.58 10.01 0.52
N LEU A 118 -13.79 9.62 0.89
CA LEU A 118 -14.77 9.08 -0.07
C LEU A 118 -15.17 10.12 -1.11
N GLU A 119 -15.40 11.37 -0.72
CA GLU A 119 -15.66 12.49 -1.63
C GLU A 119 -14.51 12.68 -2.64
N ARG A 120 -13.27 12.71 -2.16
CA ARG A 120 -12.08 12.84 -3.02
C ARG A 120 -11.93 11.69 -4.02
N LEU A 121 -12.44 10.51 -3.70
CA LEU A 121 -12.38 9.31 -4.52
C LEU A 121 -13.68 9.05 -5.32
N GLY A 122 -14.67 9.95 -5.24
CA GLY A 122 -15.95 9.85 -5.93
C GLY A 122 -16.79 8.65 -5.44
N LEU A 123 -16.77 8.40 -4.14
CA LEU A 123 -17.45 7.28 -3.48
C LEU A 123 -18.39 7.71 -2.35
N GLU A 124 -18.70 9.00 -2.22
CA GLU A 124 -19.53 9.54 -1.14
C GLU A 124 -20.91 8.88 -1.06
N GLN A 125 -21.49 8.55 -2.22
CA GLN A 125 -22.79 7.90 -2.30
C GLN A 125 -22.76 6.41 -1.94
N HIS A 126 -21.56 5.83 -1.77
CA HIS A 126 -21.37 4.43 -1.46
C HIS A 126 -20.98 4.19 0.02
N ALA A 127 -21.05 5.22 0.88
CA ALA A 127 -20.62 5.12 2.27
C ALA A 127 -21.32 4.00 3.04
N ASP A 128 -22.61 3.79 2.80
CA ASP A 128 -23.43 2.74 3.44
C ASP A 128 -23.48 1.43 2.64
N ALA A 129 -22.85 1.40 1.46
CA ALA A 129 -22.80 0.20 0.62
C ALA A 129 -21.90 -0.88 1.23
N TYR A 130 -22.17 -2.14 0.88
CA TYR A 130 -21.34 -3.27 1.30
C TYR A 130 -20.41 -3.71 0.17
N PRO A 131 -19.22 -4.30 0.46
CA PRO A 131 -18.25 -4.68 -0.56
C PRO A 131 -18.81 -5.54 -1.71
N PHE A 132 -19.77 -6.40 -1.44
CA PHE A 132 -20.36 -7.27 -2.47
C PHE A 132 -21.16 -6.49 -3.54
N SER A 133 -21.64 -5.29 -3.24
CA SER A 133 -22.40 -4.44 -4.17
C SER A 133 -21.52 -3.49 -4.99
N LEU A 134 -20.22 -3.48 -4.75
CA LEU A 134 -19.27 -2.58 -5.41
C LEU A 134 -18.61 -3.24 -6.64
N SER A 135 -18.33 -2.43 -7.67
CA SER A 135 -17.46 -2.83 -8.78
C SER A 135 -16.00 -3.04 -8.31
N GLY A 136 -15.17 -3.68 -9.14
CA GLY A 136 -13.75 -3.87 -8.83
C GLY A 136 -13.01 -2.55 -8.57
N GLY A 137 -13.20 -1.56 -9.43
CA GLY A 137 -12.59 -0.23 -9.27
C GLY A 137 -13.10 0.53 -8.03
N GLN A 138 -14.39 0.37 -7.68
CA GLN A 138 -14.93 0.92 -6.44
C GLN A 138 -14.30 0.26 -5.21
N LYS A 139 -14.19 -1.08 -5.19
CA LYS A 139 -13.50 -1.82 -4.10
C LYS A 139 -12.07 -1.36 -3.92
N GLN A 140 -11.35 -1.14 -5.02
CA GLN A 140 -9.98 -0.67 -4.97
C GLN A 140 -9.88 0.75 -4.39
N ARG A 141 -10.75 1.67 -4.80
CA ARG A 141 -10.79 3.02 -4.23
C ARG A 141 -11.16 2.99 -2.73
N VAL A 142 -12.05 2.10 -2.30
CA VAL A 142 -12.34 1.88 -0.87
C VAL A 142 -11.12 1.35 -0.13
N ALA A 143 -10.39 0.37 -0.70
CA ALA A 143 -9.17 -0.16 -0.09
C ALA A 143 -8.07 0.91 0.02
N LEU A 144 -7.94 1.79 -0.98
CA LEU A 144 -7.06 2.95 -0.92
C LEU A 144 -7.51 3.94 0.17
N ALA A 145 -8.81 4.30 0.20
CA ALA A 145 -9.35 5.18 1.25
C ALA A 145 -9.03 4.63 2.65
N ARG A 146 -9.22 3.31 2.85
CA ARG A 146 -8.89 2.64 4.11
C ARG A 146 -7.40 2.74 4.46
N ALA A 147 -6.51 2.56 3.47
CA ALA A 147 -5.08 2.72 3.68
C ALA A 147 -4.70 4.17 4.04
N MET A 148 -5.42 5.17 3.51
CA MET A 148 -5.19 6.59 3.80
C MET A 148 -5.75 7.04 5.15
N MET A 149 -6.65 6.27 5.78
CA MET A 149 -7.24 6.63 7.07
C MET A 149 -6.23 6.77 8.20
N ILE A 150 -5.09 6.10 8.10
CA ILE A 150 -4.02 6.14 9.11
C ILE A 150 -2.98 7.23 8.88
N ASP A 151 -3.20 8.17 7.92
CA ASP A 151 -2.26 9.21 7.49
C ASP A 151 -0.85 8.66 7.18
N PRO A 152 -0.73 7.66 6.31
CA PRO A 152 0.56 7.06 6.03
C PRO A 152 1.47 8.02 5.25
N GLU A 153 2.77 7.87 5.44
CA GLU A 153 3.81 8.61 4.70
C GLU A 153 4.00 8.05 3.28
N ILE A 154 3.72 6.76 3.12
CA ILE A 154 3.90 6.01 1.87
C ILE A 154 2.66 5.14 1.64
N ILE A 155 2.18 5.05 0.41
CA ILE A 155 1.18 4.06 0.01
C ILE A 155 1.86 2.91 -0.72
N GLY A 156 1.63 1.70 -0.26
CA GLY A 156 2.11 0.47 -0.89
C GLY A 156 0.98 -0.30 -1.57
N TYR A 157 1.16 -0.63 -2.84
CA TYR A 157 0.20 -1.42 -3.63
C TYR A 157 0.79 -2.80 -3.95
N ASP A 158 0.08 -3.84 -3.58
CA ASP A 158 0.44 -5.22 -3.88
C ASP A 158 -0.39 -5.73 -5.06
N GLU A 159 0.24 -5.88 -6.24
CA GLU A 159 -0.37 -6.36 -7.48
C GLU A 159 -1.71 -5.65 -7.83
N PRO A 160 -1.74 -4.30 -7.90
CA PRO A 160 -3.00 -3.55 -7.94
C PRO A 160 -3.84 -3.76 -9.22
N THR A 161 -3.27 -4.35 -10.25
CA THR A 161 -3.95 -4.61 -11.53
C THR A 161 -4.22 -6.09 -11.80
N SER A 162 -3.82 -6.98 -10.87
CA SER A 162 -4.06 -8.41 -11.02
C SER A 162 -5.57 -8.70 -11.05
N ALA A 163 -5.99 -9.52 -11.98
CA ALA A 163 -7.39 -9.92 -12.18
C ALA A 163 -8.37 -8.78 -12.51
N LEU A 164 -7.88 -7.61 -12.98
CA LEU A 164 -8.70 -6.54 -13.49
C LEU A 164 -8.81 -6.60 -15.03
N ASP A 165 -9.99 -6.22 -15.55
CA ASP A 165 -10.15 -5.97 -16.97
C ASP A 165 -9.37 -4.71 -17.41
N PRO A 166 -9.18 -4.50 -18.74
CA PRO A 166 -8.37 -3.39 -19.25
C PRO A 166 -8.90 -2.00 -18.86
N GLU A 167 -10.22 -1.81 -18.71
CA GLU A 167 -10.81 -0.52 -18.34
C GLU A 167 -10.50 -0.19 -16.86
N LEU A 168 -10.71 -1.15 -15.97
CA LEU A 168 -10.39 -0.99 -14.55
C LEU A 168 -8.88 -0.81 -14.32
N ARG A 169 -8.04 -1.46 -15.12
CA ARG A 169 -6.58 -1.25 -15.08
C ARG A 169 -6.21 0.21 -15.35
N LEU A 170 -6.81 0.85 -16.36
CA LEU A 170 -6.60 2.27 -16.68
C LEU A 170 -7.09 3.20 -15.56
N GLU A 171 -8.18 2.83 -14.87
CA GLU A 171 -8.66 3.59 -13.70
C GLU A 171 -7.64 3.55 -12.57
N VAL A 172 -7.04 2.38 -12.30
CA VAL A 172 -5.97 2.21 -11.29
C VAL A 172 -4.73 3.02 -11.63
N GLU A 173 -4.30 2.97 -12.88
CA GLU A 173 -3.17 3.75 -13.37
C GLU A 173 -3.40 5.25 -13.14
N LYS A 174 -4.55 5.77 -13.55
CA LYS A 174 -4.92 7.18 -13.32
C LYS A 174 -4.92 7.53 -11.84
N LEU A 175 -5.48 6.66 -10.99
CA LEU A 175 -5.54 6.88 -9.55
C LEU A 175 -4.15 6.98 -8.91
N ILE A 176 -3.22 6.10 -9.29
CA ILE A 176 -1.84 6.12 -8.79
C ILE A 176 -1.13 7.39 -9.26
N LEU A 177 -1.29 7.79 -10.53
CA LEU A 177 -0.71 9.01 -11.06
C LEU A 177 -1.26 10.27 -10.39
N GLN A 178 -2.59 10.34 -10.16
CA GLN A 178 -3.22 11.43 -9.42
C GLN A 178 -2.68 11.55 -7.99
N ASN A 179 -2.48 10.44 -7.29
CA ASN A 179 -1.89 10.45 -5.96
C ASN A 179 -0.44 10.97 -5.98
N ARG A 180 0.33 10.68 -7.01
CA ARG A 180 1.68 11.28 -7.21
C ARG A 180 1.60 12.79 -7.37
N GLU A 181 0.66 13.30 -8.19
CA GLU A 181 0.46 14.75 -8.39
C GLU A 181 0.08 15.46 -7.08
N LEU A 182 -0.61 14.77 -6.19
CA LEU A 182 -0.90 15.25 -4.83
C LEU A 182 0.30 15.17 -3.88
N GLY A 183 1.47 14.74 -4.36
CA GLY A 183 2.70 14.66 -3.60
C GLY A 183 2.84 13.42 -2.73
N MET A 184 2.07 12.36 -2.99
CA MET A 184 2.18 11.10 -2.25
C MET A 184 3.37 10.27 -2.73
N THR A 185 4.12 9.73 -1.78
CA THR A 185 5.15 8.72 -2.07
C THR A 185 4.50 7.35 -2.19
N GLN A 186 4.84 6.60 -3.22
CA GLN A 186 4.16 5.34 -3.51
C GLN A 186 5.15 4.23 -3.86
N ILE A 187 4.86 3.01 -3.40
CA ILE A 187 5.57 1.79 -3.79
C ILE A 187 4.55 0.85 -4.44
N VAL A 188 4.83 0.42 -5.66
CA VAL A 188 3.97 -0.51 -6.39
C VAL A 188 4.74 -1.78 -6.66
N VAL A 189 4.26 -2.91 -6.18
CA VAL A 189 4.82 -4.21 -6.55
C VAL A 189 3.91 -4.91 -7.54
N THR A 190 4.49 -5.37 -8.64
CA THR A 190 3.72 -6.06 -9.69
C THR A 190 4.62 -6.96 -10.54
N HIS A 191 4.01 -7.91 -11.24
CA HIS A 191 4.65 -8.65 -12.33
C HIS A 191 4.29 -8.07 -13.72
N ASP A 192 3.39 -7.09 -13.78
CA ASP A 192 2.96 -6.41 -15.00
C ASP A 192 3.95 -5.29 -15.37
N ILE A 193 4.94 -5.63 -16.20
CA ILE A 193 5.99 -4.69 -16.62
C ILE A 193 5.42 -3.49 -17.39
N PRO A 194 4.53 -3.66 -18.39
CA PRO A 194 3.93 -2.52 -19.10
C PRO A 194 3.19 -1.53 -18.17
N PHE A 195 2.46 -2.03 -17.19
CA PHE A 195 1.81 -1.19 -16.19
C PHE A 195 2.84 -0.42 -15.34
N ALA A 196 3.86 -1.13 -14.85
CA ALA A 196 4.90 -0.51 -14.04
C ALA A 196 5.64 0.60 -14.81
N GLU A 197 5.98 0.36 -16.09
CA GLU A 197 6.64 1.36 -16.95
C GLU A 197 5.77 2.59 -17.22
N ALA A 198 4.44 2.43 -17.24
CA ALA A 198 3.51 3.54 -17.46
C ALA A 198 3.41 4.50 -16.25
N ILE A 199 3.62 4.01 -15.03
CA ILE A 199 3.40 4.81 -13.82
C ILE A 199 4.69 5.22 -13.08
N ALA A 200 5.77 4.44 -13.21
CA ALA A 200 6.93 4.57 -12.33
C ALA A 200 7.83 5.77 -12.67
N ASP A 201 8.26 6.48 -11.63
CA ASP A 201 9.40 7.39 -11.69
C ASP A 201 10.72 6.61 -11.54
N VAL A 202 10.68 5.53 -10.75
CA VAL A 202 11.81 4.61 -10.55
C VAL A 202 11.33 3.18 -10.72
N LEU A 203 12.00 2.42 -11.60
CA LEU A 203 11.70 1.00 -11.86
C LEU A 203 12.82 0.12 -11.33
N LEU A 204 12.51 -0.76 -10.38
CA LEU A 204 13.42 -1.76 -9.84
C LEU A 204 13.01 -3.17 -10.30
N LYS A 205 13.91 -3.89 -10.95
CA LYS A 205 13.69 -5.28 -11.34
C LYS A 205 14.32 -6.21 -10.29
N VAL A 206 13.49 -7.11 -9.74
CA VAL A 206 13.92 -8.15 -8.79
C VAL A 206 13.97 -9.47 -9.55
N GLU A 207 15.11 -10.14 -9.50
CA GLU A 207 15.29 -11.47 -10.10
C GLU A 207 14.85 -12.56 -9.12
N SER A 208 14.32 -13.67 -9.65
CA SER A 208 14.09 -14.88 -8.83
C SER A 208 15.45 -15.54 -8.54
N LYS A 209 15.69 -15.85 -7.27
CA LYS A 209 16.82 -16.71 -6.88
C LYS A 209 16.49 -18.16 -7.13
#